data_77b4ad850e499545b3380dc3cbd137a8
#
_entry.id   77b4ad850e499545b3380dc3cbd137a8
#
_cell.length_a   1.000
_cell.length_b   1.000
_cell.length_c   1.000
_cell.angle_alpha   90.00
_cell.angle_beta   90.00
_cell.angle_gamma   90.00
#
_symmetry.space_group_name_H-M   'P 1'
#
loop_
_entity.id
_entity.type
_entity.pdbx_description
1 polymer ?
#
loop_
_entity_poly.entity_id
_entity_poly.type
_entity_poly.pdbx_seq_one_letter_code
_entity_poly.pdbx_strand_id
1 'polypeptide(L)'
;MEEIIEIQSVGLGKLDNAQHVTFHSRAYDIVNDYEPAKIGIPEPLKVEWKGNLGTEEDINKEVVAETLTKLITEKDTERDRLITYIFKIIRACLYSPETSELKAATELVLVANKYGQLQRESFDRESGHINGLLIDLKKPEYAPHITTLRLT
;
A
#
# COMPACT_ATOMS: atom_id res chain seq x y z
N MET A 1 55.43 -17.16 -7.82
CA MET A 1 54.21 -17.25 -8.66
C MET A 1 53.19 -16.38 -7.96
N GLU A 2 52.82 -15.24 -8.58
CA GLU A 2 51.69 -14.46 -8.07
C GLU A 2 50.41 -15.27 -8.30
N GLU A 3 49.64 -15.44 -7.25
CA GLU A 3 48.35 -16.11 -7.30
C GLU A 3 47.40 -15.22 -8.08
N ILE A 4 46.93 -15.68 -9.24
CA ILE A 4 45.95 -14.93 -10.05
C ILE A 4 44.63 -15.07 -9.33
N ILE A 5 44.17 -13.96 -8.70
CA ILE A 5 42.83 -13.89 -8.12
C ILE A 5 41.83 -13.77 -9.25
N GLU A 6 41.10 -14.82 -9.53
CA GLU A 6 40.03 -14.82 -10.51
C GLU A 6 38.78 -14.15 -9.93
N ILE A 7 38.31 -13.08 -10.55
CA ILE A 7 37.07 -12.40 -10.13
C ILE A 7 35.88 -13.24 -10.60
N GLN A 8 35.14 -13.77 -9.64
CA GLN A 8 33.94 -14.53 -9.96
C GLN A 8 32.88 -13.63 -10.60
N SER A 9 32.25 -14.09 -11.68
CA SER A 9 31.15 -13.40 -12.34
C SER A 9 29.95 -13.24 -11.41
N VAL A 10 29.54 -12.03 -11.13
CA VAL A 10 28.29 -11.72 -10.44
C VAL A 10 27.19 -11.56 -11.48
N GLY A 11 26.13 -12.36 -11.37
CA GLY A 11 25.00 -12.28 -12.30
C GLY A 11 24.11 -11.07 -12.02
N LEU A 12 24.59 -9.85 -12.30
CA LEU A 12 23.88 -8.59 -12.01
C LEU A 12 22.46 -8.54 -12.59
N GLY A 13 22.22 -9.14 -13.75
CA GLY A 13 20.89 -9.20 -14.37
C GLY A 13 19.86 -10.06 -13.63
N LYS A 14 20.25 -10.73 -12.52
CA LYS A 14 19.34 -11.49 -11.66
C LYS A 14 18.93 -10.72 -10.42
N LEU A 15 19.52 -9.57 -10.18
CA LEU A 15 19.19 -8.70 -9.05
C LEU A 15 17.90 -7.93 -9.36
N ASP A 16 17.04 -7.78 -8.36
CA ASP A 16 15.97 -6.79 -8.43
C ASP A 16 16.55 -5.37 -8.26
N ASN A 17 15.73 -4.34 -8.48
CA ASN A 17 16.19 -2.94 -8.45
C ASN A 17 16.83 -2.57 -7.11
N ALA A 18 16.26 -3.00 -5.99
CA ALA A 18 16.79 -2.68 -4.66
C ALA A 18 18.12 -3.41 -4.38
N GLN A 19 18.24 -4.65 -4.82
CA GLN A 19 19.48 -5.43 -4.72
C GLN A 19 20.56 -4.84 -5.61
N HIS A 20 20.20 -4.34 -6.80
CA HIS A 20 21.13 -3.71 -7.74
C HIS A 20 21.70 -2.43 -7.14
N VAL A 21 20.85 -1.52 -6.64
CA VAL A 21 21.28 -0.31 -5.92
C VAL A 21 22.20 -0.66 -4.76
N THR A 22 21.81 -1.63 -3.93
CA THR A 22 22.60 -2.04 -2.76
C THR A 22 23.98 -2.57 -3.17
N PHE A 23 24.04 -3.39 -4.22
CA PHE A 23 25.30 -3.94 -4.73
C PHE A 23 26.24 -2.83 -5.22
N HIS A 24 25.74 -1.94 -6.07
CA HIS A 24 26.52 -0.84 -6.64
C HIS A 24 26.99 0.17 -5.59
N SER A 25 26.14 0.49 -4.60
CA SER A 25 26.52 1.37 -3.49
C SER A 25 27.67 0.77 -2.66
N ARG A 26 27.59 -0.52 -2.31
CA ARG A 26 28.69 -1.19 -1.59
C ARG A 26 29.96 -1.28 -2.41
N ALA A 27 29.86 -1.55 -3.71
CA ALA A 27 31.01 -1.56 -4.60
C ALA A 27 31.65 -0.17 -4.70
N TYR A 28 30.84 0.88 -4.79
CA TYR A 28 31.33 2.25 -4.79
C TYR A 28 32.02 2.61 -3.48
N ASP A 29 31.47 2.27 -2.32
CA ASP A 29 32.07 2.54 -1.02
C ASP A 29 33.46 1.92 -0.91
N ILE A 30 33.61 0.64 -1.32
CA ILE A 30 34.91 -0.04 -1.34
C ILE A 30 35.90 0.73 -2.23
N VAL A 31 35.48 1.12 -3.44
CA VAL A 31 36.36 1.85 -4.38
C VAL A 31 36.70 3.24 -3.86
N ASN A 32 35.77 3.90 -3.18
CA ASN A 32 35.93 5.26 -2.67
C ASN A 32 36.93 5.34 -1.52
N ASP A 33 37.13 4.25 -0.77
CA ASP A 33 38.11 4.17 0.33
C ASP A 33 39.56 4.13 -0.15
N TYR A 34 39.79 3.97 -1.47
CA TYR A 34 41.14 3.89 -2.05
C TYR A 34 41.45 5.09 -2.93
N GLU A 35 42.76 5.46 -2.96
CA GLU A 35 43.26 6.49 -3.87
C GLU A 35 43.10 6.05 -5.35
N PRO A 36 42.61 6.93 -6.24
CA PRO A 36 42.40 6.60 -7.66
C PRO A 36 43.58 5.96 -8.34
N ALA A 37 44.80 6.46 -8.05
CA ALA A 37 46.03 5.94 -8.60
C ALA A 37 46.36 4.49 -8.23
N LYS A 38 45.87 4.01 -7.08
CA LYS A 38 46.12 2.66 -6.58
C LYS A 38 45.22 1.60 -7.22
N ILE A 39 44.01 2.02 -7.62
CA ILE A 39 42.98 1.10 -8.16
C ILE A 39 42.76 1.28 -9.67
N GLY A 40 43.49 2.24 -10.31
CA GLY A 40 43.37 2.49 -11.73
C GLY A 40 42.04 3.08 -12.19
N ILE A 41 41.24 3.61 -11.27
CA ILE A 41 39.95 4.27 -11.56
C ILE A 41 40.14 5.79 -11.49
N PRO A 42 40.04 6.51 -12.62
CA PRO A 42 40.21 7.98 -12.65
C PRO A 42 39.12 8.69 -11.83
N GLU A 43 39.47 9.81 -11.18
CA GLU A 43 38.53 10.60 -10.38
C GLU A 43 37.25 11.01 -11.13
N PRO A 44 37.31 11.44 -12.40
CA PRO A 44 36.08 11.74 -13.16
C PRO A 44 35.11 10.56 -13.26
N LEU A 45 35.63 9.34 -13.39
CA LEU A 45 34.81 8.13 -13.48
C LEU A 45 34.15 7.81 -12.12
N LYS A 46 34.83 8.05 -10.98
CA LYS A 46 34.23 7.93 -9.64
C LYS A 46 33.09 8.92 -9.45
N VAL A 47 33.27 10.17 -9.91
CA VAL A 47 32.23 11.20 -9.83
C VAL A 47 31.00 10.81 -10.67
N GLU A 48 31.23 10.35 -11.91
CA GLU A 48 30.18 9.89 -12.79
C GLU A 48 29.42 8.67 -12.18
N TRP A 49 30.15 7.69 -11.65
CA TRP A 49 29.56 6.54 -10.98
C TRP A 49 28.69 6.95 -9.81
N LYS A 50 29.15 7.87 -8.96
CA LYS A 50 28.36 8.40 -7.86
C LYS A 50 27.08 9.10 -8.33
N GLY A 51 27.14 9.85 -9.41
CA GLY A 51 25.98 10.49 -10.02
C GLY A 51 24.94 9.48 -10.51
N ASN A 52 25.42 8.42 -11.16
CA ASN A 52 24.57 7.35 -11.64
C ASN A 52 23.91 6.58 -10.49
N LEU A 53 24.64 6.31 -9.39
CA LEU A 53 24.07 5.71 -8.18
C LEU A 53 22.94 6.56 -7.58
N GLY A 54 23.13 7.88 -7.48
CA GLY A 54 22.09 8.78 -7.01
C GLY A 54 20.83 8.71 -7.88
N THR A 55 21.01 8.67 -9.20
CA THR A 55 19.88 8.52 -10.13
C THR A 55 19.17 7.18 -9.95
N GLU A 56 19.93 6.10 -9.79
CA GLU A 56 19.36 4.74 -9.57
C GLU A 56 18.59 4.64 -8.24
N GLU A 57 19.12 5.25 -7.17
CA GLU A 57 18.45 5.34 -5.88
C GLU A 57 17.12 6.10 -5.99
N ASP A 58 17.10 7.22 -6.71
CA ASP A 58 15.90 8.03 -6.87
C ASP A 58 14.83 7.32 -7.70
N ILE A 59 15.21 6.66 -8.79
CA ILE A 59 14.31 5.81 -9.59
C ILE A 59 13.73 4.70 -8.73
N ASN A 60 14.54 4.02 -7.91
CA ASN A 60 14.06 2.95 -7.04
C ASN A 60 13.06 3.45 -6.00
N LYS A 61 13.29 4.63 -5.40
CA LYS A 61 12.33 5.28 -4.47
C LYS A 61 11.01 5.62 -5.16
N GLU A 62 11.07 6.14 -6.39
CA GLU A 62 9.89 6.50 -7.17
C GLU A 62 9.04 5.27 -7.51
N VAL A 63 9.64 4.18 -7.96
CA VAL A 63 8.96 2.90 -8.25
C VAL A 63 8.28 2.33 -7.00
N VAL A 64 8.96 2.38 -5.85
CA VAL A 64 8.37 1.92 -4.58
C VAL A 64 7.19 2.79 -4.18
N ALA A 65 7.31 4.12 -4.29
CA ALA A 65 6.23 5.06 -3.97
C ALA A 65 5.02 4.87 -4.89
N GLU A 66 5.22 4.68 -6.19
CA GLU A 66 4.16 4.40 -7.16
C GLU A 66 3.43 3.09 -6.83
N THR A 67 4.18 2.03 -6.51
CA THR A 67 3.62 0.72 -6.14
C THR A 67 2.76 0.83 -4.88
N LEU A 68 3.24 1.54 -3.85
CA LEU A 68 2.48 1.76 -2.62
C LEU A 68 1.22 2.59 -2.87
N THR A 69 1.31 3.64 -3.67
CA THR A 69 0.17 4.47 -4.05
C THR A 69 -0.90 3.64 -4.76
N LYS A 70 -0.50 2.77 -5.68
CA LYS A 70 -1.41 1.87 -6.39
C LYS A 70 -2.12 0.91 -5.43
N LEU A 71 -1.37 0.27 -4.52
CA LEU A 71 -1.93 -0.65 -3.52
C LEU A 71 -2.92 0.06 -2.59
N ILE A 72 -2.60 1.29 -2.14
CA ILE A 72 -3.49 2.10 -1.31
C ILE A 72 -4.79 2.39 -2.08
N THR A 73 -4.69 2.82 -3.33
CA THR A 73 -5.85 3.13 -4.17
C THR A 73 -6.74 1.91 -4.43
N GLU A 74 -6.12 0.73 -4.66
CA GLU A 74 -6.86 -0.52 -4.84
C GLU A 74 -7.62 -0.91 -3.56
N LYS A 75 -6.99 -0.79 -2.39
CA LYS A 75 -7.61 -1.08 -1.09
C LYS A 75 -8.72 -0.09 -0.75
N ASP A 76 -8.53 1.16 -1.07
CA ASP A 76 -9.53 2.22 -0.91
C ASP A 76 -10.78 1.93 -1.76
N THR A 77 -10.58 1.61 -3.03
CA THR A 77 -11.66 1.22 -3.95
C THR A 77 -12.42 -0.03 -3.48
N GLU A 78 -11.71 -1.03 -2.97
CA GLU A 78 -12.31 -2.24 -2.41
C GLU A 78 -13.17 -1.92 -1.19
N ARG A 79 -12.66 -1.11 -0.27
CA ARG A 79 -13.35 -0.64 0.92
C ARG A 79 -14.65 0.11 0.55
N ASP A 80 -14.58 1.05 -0.36
CA ASP A 80 -15.72 1.84 -0.80
C ASP A 80 -16.81 0.99 -1.44
N ARG A 81 -16.41 -0.01 -2.21
CA ARG A 81 -17.32 -0.99 -2.78
C ARG A 81 -18.05 -1.77 -1.70
N LEU A 82 -17.35 -2.21 -0.64
CA LEU A 82 -17.94 -2.96 0.47
C LEU A 82 -18.91 -2.10 1.27
N ILE A 83 -18.56 -0.86 1.60
CA ILE A 83 -19.43 0.08 2.30
C ILE A 83 -20.69 0.35 1.48
N THR A 84 -20.52 0.60 0.18
CA THR A 84 -21.64 0.80 -0.75
C THR A 84 -22.56 -0.41 -0.78
N TYR A 85 -22.00 -1.62 -0.83
CA TYR A 85 -22.75 -2.87 -0.81
C TYR A 85 -23.60 -2.97 0.46
N ILE A 86 -22.99 -2.79 1.64
CA ILE A 86 -23.68 -2.84 2.94
C ILE A 86 -24.85 -1.85 2.96
N PHE A 87 -24.63 -0.60 2.59
CA PHE A 87 -25.67 0.42 2.58
C PHE A 87 -26.80 0.12 1.58
N LYS A 88 -26.48 -0.44 0.42
CA LYS A 88 -27.48 -0.85 -0.57
C LYS A 88 -28.33 -2.00 -0.07
N ILE A 89 -27.75 -3.01 0.58
CA ILE A 89 -28.50 -4.12 1.16
C ILE A 89 -29.45 -3.61 2.26
N ILE A 90 -28.96 -2.80 3.19
CA ILE A 90 -29.80 -2.23 4.25
C ILE A 90 -31.00 -1.48 3.64
N ARG A 91 -30.77 -0.63 2.64
CA ARG A 91 -31.84 0.16 1.99
C ARG A 91 -32.79 -0.72 1.17
N ALA A 92 -32.28 -1.74 0.49
CA ALA A 92 -33.13 -2.68 -0.25
C ALA A 92 -34.05 -3.47 0.67
N CYS A 93 -33.56 -3.91 1.83
CA CYS A 93 -34.34 -4.66 2.80
C CYS A 93 -35.43 -3.83 3.51
N LEU A 94 -35.45 -2.50 3.36
CA LEU A 94 -36.60 -1.68 3.77
C LEU A 94 -37.87 -1.96 2.94
N TYR A 95 -37.74 -2.61 1.81
CA TYR A 95 -38.85 -3.04 0.95
C TYR A 95 -39.06 -4.55 0.98
N SER A 96 -38.40 -5.27 1.89
CA SER A 96 -38.54 -6.73 1.99
C SER A 96 -39.96 -7.11 2.44
N PRO A 97 -40.56 -8.12 1.82
CA PRO A 97 -41.80 -8.70 2.29
C PRO A 97 -41.64 -9.48 3.64
N GLU A 98 -40.38 -9.81 3.99
CA GLU A 98 -40.08 -10.53 5.22
C GLU A 98 -40.00 -9.54 6.41
N THR A 99 -40.89 -9.69 7.37
CA THR A 99 -40.99 -8.79 8.53
C THR A 99 -39.70 -8.70 9.34
N SER A 100 -38.96 -9.81 9.44
CA SER A 100 -37.66 -9.86 10.14
C SER A 100 -36.61 -9.01 9.47
N GLU A 101 -36.51 -9.07 8.13
CA GLU A 101 -35.58 -8.25 7.34
C GLU A 101 -35.97 -6.78 7.38
N LEU A 102 -37.25 -6.46 7.21
CA LEU A 102 -37.77 -5.11 7.31
C LEU A 102 -37.42 -4.47 8.66
N LYS A 103 -37.66 -5.20 9.77
CA LYS A 103 -37.31 -4.73 11.11
C LYS A 103 -35.78 -4.47 11.22
N ALA A 104 -34.98 -5.45 10.81
CA ALA A 104 -33.52 -5.33 10.86
C ALA A 104 -33.00 -4.14 10.03
N ALA A 105 -33.55 -3.93 8.83
CA ALA A 105 -33.21 -2.80 7.98
C ALA A 105 -33.62 -1.45 8.57
N THR A 106 -34.78 -1.38 9.26
CA THR A 106 -35.27 -0.16 9.92
C THR A 106 -34.31 0.27 11.03
N GLU A 107 -33.78 -0.65 11.80
CA GLU A 107 -32.78 -0.34 12.85
C GLU A 107 -31.43 0.07 12.25
N LEU A 108 -30.93 -0.68 11.27
CA LEU A 108 -29.60 -0.43 10.67
C LEU A 108 -29.57 0.80 9.74
N VAL A 109 -30.70 1.22 9.15
CA VAL A 109 -30.73 2.40 8.30
C VAL A 109 -30.41 3.69 9.06
N LEU A 110 -30.70 3.75 10.36
CA LEU A 110 -30.34 4.89 11.19
C LEU A 110 -28.82 5.06 11.26
N VAL A 111 -28.09 3.95 11.40
CA VAL A 111 -26.62 3.95 11.35
C VAL A 111 -26.15 4.29 9.95
N ALA A 112 -26.68 3.66 8.91
CA ALA A 112 -26.29 3.91 7.52
C ALA A 112 -26.48 5.38 7.12
N ASN A 113 -27.54 6.04 7.58
CA ASN A 113 -27.80 7.45 7.27
C ASN A 113 -26.83 8.40 7.98
N LYS A 114 -26.41 8.07 9.22
CA LYS A 114 -25.39 8.84 9.95
C LYS A 114 -24.07 8.91 9.18
N TYR A 115 -23.73 7.87 8.44
CA TYR A 115 -22.48 7.73 7.70
C TYR A 115 -22.67 7.78 6.17
N GLY A 116 -23.79 8.25 5.68
CA GLY A 116 -24.17 8.22 4.26
C GLY A 116 -23.34 9.12 3.33
N GLN A 117 -22.48 9.99 3.86
CA GLN A 117 -21.62 10.90 3.08
C GLN A 117 -20.16 10.48 3.05
N LEU A 118 -19.79 9.35 3.65
CA LEU A 118 -18.41 8.86 3.78
C LEU A 118 -17.58 9.00 2.50
N GLN A 119 -18.12 8.56 1.37
CA GLN A 119 -17.42 8.51 0.08
C GLN A 119 -17.18 9.89 -0.58
N ARG A 120 -17.60 10.97 0.05
CA ARG A 120 -17.42 12.36 -0.43
C ARG A 120 -16.46 13.17 0.41
N GLU A 121 -15.88 12.55 1.42
CA GLU A 121 -15.00 13.21 2.37
C GLU A 121 -13.53 13.09 1.97
N SER A 122 -12.66 13.89 2.58
CA SER A 122 -11.22 13.73 2.45
C SER A 122 -10.76 12.45 3.17
N PHE A 123 -9.70 11.83 2.69
CA PHE A 123 -9.15 10.55 3.19
C PHE A 123 -9.03 10.45 4.72
N ASP A 124 -8.56 11.52 5.38
CA ASP A 124 -8.40 11.53 6.85
C ASP A 124 -9.74 11.52 7.58
N ARG A 125 -10.71 12.29 7.10
CA ARG A 125 -12.07 12.32 7.66
C ARG A 125 -12.80 11.02 7.43
N GLU A 126 -12.69 10.50 6.23
CA GLU A 126 -13.30 9.25 5.83
C GLU A 126 -12.83 8.10 6.70
N SER A 127 -11.52 7.99 6.95
CA SER A 127 -10.94 6.96 7.82
C SER A 127 -11.48 7.05 9.25
N GLY A 128 -11.61 8.25 9.80
CA GLY A 128 -12.21 8.49 11.12
C GLY A 128 -13.68 8.08 11.18
N HIS A 129 -14.47 8.41 10.16
CA HIS A 129 -15.89 8.07 10.07
C HIS A 129 -16.11 6.58 9.82
N ILE A 130 -15.26 5.91 9.04
CA ILE A 130 -15.32 4.44 8.87
C ILE A 130 -15.08 3.73 10.21
N ASN A 131 -14.11 4.17 10.99
CA ASN A 131 -13.91 3.64 12.33
C ASN A 131 -15.14 3.86 13.21
N GLY A 132 -15.79 5.03 13.14
CA GLY A 132 -17.04 5.31 13.82
C GLY A 132 -18.17 4.39 13.38
N LEU A 133 -18.34 4.17 12.08
CA LEU A 133 -19.30 3.22 11.51
C LEU A 133 -19.08 1.79 12.04
N LEU A 134 -17.83 1.33 12.04
CA LEU A 134 -17.48 -0.01 12.55
C LEU A 134 -17.76 -0.15 14.05
N ILE A 135 -17.49 0.88 14.84
CA ILE A 135 -17.79 0.91 16.27
C ILE A 135 -19.33 0.84 16.48
N ASP A 136 -20.08 1.65 15.75
CA ASP A 136 -21.54 1.66 15.85
C ASP A 136 -22.13 0.30 15.44
N LEU A 137 -21.73 -0.30 14.32
CA LEU A 137 -22.21 -1.58 13.85
C LEU A 137 -21.83 -2.76 14.78
N LYS A 138 -20.72 -2.66 15.50
CA LYS A 138 -20.29 -3.69 16.48
C LYS A 138 -21.03 -3.65 17.80
N LYS A 139 -21.94 -2.70 18.02
CA LYS A 139 -22.74 -2.67 19.24
C LYS A 139 -23.63 -3.92 19.35
N PRO A 140 -23.76 -4.51 20.55
CA PRO A 140 -24.53 -5.74 20.74
C PRO A 140 -25.97 -5.67 20.21
N GLU A 141 -26.59 -4.50 20.27
CA GLU A 141 -27.93 -4.25 19.78
C GLU A 141 -28.11 -4.48 18.28
N TYR A 142 -27.07 -4.24 17.47
CA TYR A 142 -27.12 -4.45 16.03
C TYR A 142 -26.71 -5.83 15.56
N ALA A 143 -26.07 -6.64 16.40
CA ALA A 143 -25.58 -7.98 16.03
C ALA A 143 -26.68 -8.90 15.44
N PRO A 144 -27.91 -9.01 16.03
CA PRO A 144 -28.97 -9.82 15.45
C PRO A 144 -29.46 -9.27 14.11
N HIS A 145 -29.49 -7.95 13.93
CA HIS A 145 -29.91 -7.30 12.68
C HIS A 145 -28.90 -7.52 11.55
N ILE A 146 -27.60 -7.43 11.86
CA ILE A 146 -26.51 -7.73 10.92
C ILE A 146 -26.59 -9.17 10.44
N THR A 147 -26.83 -10.12 11.37
CA THR A 147 -27.00 -11.54 11.03
C THR A 147 -28.23 -11.76 10.16
N THR A 148 -29.36 -11.13 10.48
CA THR A 148 -30.62 -11.25 9.71
C THR A 148 -30.43 -10.79 8.27
N LEU A 149 -29.69 -9.68 8.04
CA LEU A 149 -29.39 -9.17 6.69
C LEU A 149 -28.16 -9.81 6.04
N ARG A 150 -27.53 -10.80 6.66
CA ARG A 150 -26.34 -11.52 6.16
C ARG A 150 -25.18 -10.58 5.80
N LEU A 151 -24.94 -9.58 6.65
CA LEU A 151 -23.87 -8.59 6.48
C LEU A 151 -22.58 -8.98 7.24
N THR A 152 -22.41 -10.27 7.56
CA THR A 152 -21.23 -10.85 8.24
C THR A 152 -20.22 -11.38 7.23
#